data_288a1396fde19488ecf65c7457fd5da8
#
_entry.id   288a1396fde19488ecf65c7457fd5da8
#
_cell.length_a   1.000
_cell.length_b   1.000
_cell.length_c   1.000
_cell.angle_alpha   90.00
_cell.angle_beta   90.00
_cell.angle_gamma   90.00
#
_symmetry.space_group_name_H-M   'P 1'
#
loop_
_entity.id
_entity.type
_entity.pdbx_description
1 polymer ?
#
loop_
_entity_poly.entity_id
_entity_poly.type
_entity_poly.pdbx_seq_one_letter_code
_entity_poly.pdbx_strand_id
1 'polypeptide(L)'
;MKRTIIGLVCAVSVLALVPTGFGAIKITRINFDSPGSDTGSNASLNAEWIRIKNTGGSARALGGWRIRDVAGHVYVFAPAARIGAGKTVTVHTGRGTNTAAHKYWRSEGYIWNNDGDTARLRNKAGSVVDVCSYSGAGSAVSC
;
A
#
# COMPACT_ATOMS: atom_id res chain seq x y z
N MET A 1 -23.89 44.55 -57.03
CA MET A 1 -23.62 43.12 -56.65
C MET A 1 -23.01 43.11 -55.26
N LYS A 2 -23.76 42.65 -54.24
CA LYS A 2 -23.26 42.54 -52.86
C LYS A 2 -22.78 41.12 -52.65
N ARG A 3 -21.51 40.89 -52.40
CA ARG A 3 -20.96 39.59 -52.04
C ARG A 3 -21.05 39.39 -50.52
N THR A 4 -21.87 38.43 -50.11
CA THR A 4 -21.98 37.98 -48.73
C THR A 4 -20.88 36.97 -48.47
N ILE A 5 -19.95 37.27 -47.55
CA ILE A 5 -18.93 36.34 -47.07
C ILE A 5 -19.54 35.59 -45.89
N ILE A 6 -19.77 34.31 -46.04
CA ILE A 6 -20.18 33.39 -44.96
C ILE A 6 -18.92 32.92 -44.26
N GLY A 7 -18.67 33.44 -43.06
CA GLY A 7 -17.59 33.00 -42.21
C GLY A 7 -17.91 31.66 -41.56
N LEU A 8 -17.13 30.64 -41.90
CA LEU A 8 -17.18 29.31 -41.28
C LEU A 8 -16.54 29.41 -39.87
N VAL A 9 -17.36 29.39 -38.82
CA VAL A 9 -16.89 29.30 -37.44
C VAL A 9 -16.57 27.85 -37.17
N CYS A 10 -15.28 27.52 -37.13
CA CYS A 10 -14.79 26.20 -36.71
C CYS A 10 -14.85 26.14 -35.19
N ALA A 11 -15.83 25.45 -34.64
CA ALA A 11 -15.90 25.18 -33.19
C ALA A 11 -14.84 24.13 -32.83
N VAL A 12 -13.75 24.57 -32.20
CA VAL A 12 -12.74 23.69 -31.62
C VAL A 12 -13.30 23.16 -30.30
N SER A 13 -13.80 21.93 -30.31
CA SER A 13 -14.17 21.22 -29.08
C SER A 13 -12.90 20.84 -28.33
N VAL A 14 -12.56 21.59 -27.31
CA VAL A 14 -11.53 21.21 -26.34
C VAL A 14 -12.09 20.08 -25.49
N LEU A 15 -11.73 18.83 -25.81
CA LEU A 15 -11.96 17.71 -24.90
C LEU A 15 -11.09 17.97 -23.67
N ALA A 16 -11.71 18.36 -22.56
CA ALA A 16 -11.05 18.37 -21.26
C ALA A 16 -10.71 16.92 -20.90
N LEU A 17 -9.43 16.59 -20.92
CA LEU A 17 -8.91 15.36 -20.34
C LEU A 17 -9.18 15.46 -18.82
N VAL A 18 -10.25 14.81 -18.37
CA VAL A 18 -10.47 14.56 -16.94
C VAL A 18 -9.30 13.69 -16.49
N PRO A 19 -8.44 14.15 -15.57
CA PRO A 19 -7.40 13.31 -15.04
C PRO A 19 -8.09 12.11 -14.40
N THR A 20 -7.91 10.93 -14.97
CA THR A 20 -8.29 9.68 -14.32
C THR A 20 -7.46 9.63 -13.04
N GLY A 21 -8.11 9.89 -11.90
CA GLY A 21 -7.46 9.88 -10.59
C GLY A 21 -6.76 8.54 -10.42
N PHE A 22 -5.43 8.55 -10.48
CA PHE A 22 -4.63 7.37 -10.19
C PHE A 22 -4.89 7.02 -8.74
N GLY A 23 -5.68 5.97 -8.50
CA GLY A 23 -5.94 5.48 -7.16
C GLY A 23 -4.62 5.26 -6.42
N ALA A 24 -4.60 5.64 -5.15
CA ALA A 24 -3.42 5.52 -4.31
C ALA A 24 -3.28 4.09 -3.78
N ILE A 25 -2.03 3.66 -3.53
CA ILE A 25 -1.78 2.52 -2.66
C ILE A 25 -1.81 3.04 -1.23
N LYS A 26 -2.68 2.47 -0.39
CA LYS A 26 -2.91 2.91 0.98
C LYS A 26 -2.60 1.79 1.97
N ILE A 27 -2.04 2.13 3.12
CA ILE A 27 -2.06 1.26 4.29
C ILE A 27 -3.49 1.29 4.82
N THR A 28 -4.08 0.13 5.07
CA THR A 28 -5.48 0.07 5.55
C THR A 28 -5.61 -0.50 6.95
N ARG A 29 -4.64 -1.31 7.39
CA ARG A 29 -4.67 -1.90 8.73
C ARG A 29 -3.29 -2.43 9.11
N ILE A 30 -2.99 -2.33 10.40
CA ILE A 30 -1.86 -3.03 11.04
C ILE A 30 -2.45 -3.85 12.18
N ASN A 31 -2.17 -5.15 12.21
CA ASN A 31 -2.41 -6.04 13.33
C ASN A 31 -1.07 -6.20 14.04
N PHE A 32 -0.88 -5.48 15.14
CA PHE A 32 0.41 -5.34 15.79
C PHE A 32 0.57 -6.21 17.03
N ASP A 33 -0.52 -6.73 17.57
CA ASP A 33 -0.50 -7.60 18.74
C ASP A 33 -1.11 -8.96 18.36
N SER A 34 -0.29 -9.99 18.44
CA SER A 34 -0.71 -11.37 18.16
C SER A 34 -1.63 -11.87 19.27
N PRO A 35 -2.70 -12.65 18.96
CA PRO A 35 -3.54 -13.21 20.00
C PRO A 35 -2.75 -14.10 20.98
N GLY A 36 -2.97 -13.89 22.27
CA GLY A 36 -2.32 -14.64 23.35
C GLY A 36 -0.92 -14.13 23.69
N SER A 37 -0.09 -15.01 24.24
CA SER A 37 1.28 -14.64 24.58
C SER A 37 2.20 -14.59 23.37
N ASP A 38 3.12 -13.65 23.36
CA ASP A 38 4.16 -13.52 22.33
C ASP A 38 5.19 -14.65 22.43
N THR A 39 4.89 -15.77 21.78
CA THR A 39 5.71 -16.99 21.87
C THR A 39 6.93 -16.96 20.93
N GLY A 40 7.00 -16.00 20.00
CA GLY A 40 8.02 -15.99 18.93
C GLY A 40 7.89 -17.12 17.91
N SER A 41 6.86 -17.99 18.05
CA SER A 41 6.61 -19.03 17.04
C SER A 41 6.23 -18.41 15.70
N ASN A 42 6.49 -19.13 14.61
CA ASN A 42 6.11 -18.61 13.27
C ASN A 42 4.61 -18.33 13.14
N ALA A 43 3.76 -19.10 13.82
CA ALA A 43 2.32 -18.84 13.85
C ALA A 43 2.01 -17.51 14.56
N SER A 44 2.64 -17.24 15.70
CA SER A 44 2.50 -15.98 16.43
C SER A 44 3.05 -14.80 15.63
N LEU A 45 4.23 -14.94 15.02
CA LEU A 45 4.79 -13.90 14.14
C LEU A 45 3.89 -13.63 12.93
N ASN A 46 3.25 -14.64 12.34
CA ASN A 46 2.36 -14.46 11.19
C ASN A 46 0.97 -13.91 11.57
N ALA A 47 0.59 -13.94 12.83
CA ALA A 47 -0.59 -13.24 13.35
C ALA A 47 -0.37 -11.72 13.41
N GLU A 48 0.88 -11.27 13.40
CA GLU A 48 1.27 -9.88 13.20
C GLU A 48 1.44 -9.59 11.70
N TRP A 49 0.80 -8.52 11.21
CA TRP A 49 0.81 -8.18 9.78
C TRP A 49 0.41 -6.73 9.49
N ILE A 50 0.79 -6.25 8.31
CA ILE A 50 0.32 -4.99 7.73
C ILE A 50 -0.39 -5.25 6.41
N ARG A 51 -1.48 -4.52 6.13
CA ARG A 51 -2.26 -4.61 4.90
C ARG A 51 -2.24 -3.32 4.13
N ILE A 52 -1.96 -3.43 2.83
CA ILE A 52 -2.10 -2.34 1.87
C ILE A 52 -3.20 -2.64 0.87
N LYS A 53 -3.81 -1.60 0.31
CA LYS A 53 -4.89 -1.68 -0.70
C LYS A 53 -4.57 -0.77 -1.87
N ASN A 54 -4.83 -1.26 -3.07
CA ASN A 54 -4.90 -0.43 -4.26
C ASN A 54 -6.33 0.13 -4.40
N THR A 55 -6.50 1.41 -4.20
CA THR A 55 -7.80 2.09 -4.30
C THR A 55 -8.14 2.51 -5.72
N GLY A 56 -7.24 2.28 -6.67
CA GLY A 56 -7.42 2.64 -8.07
C GLY A 56 -8.11 1.57 -8.91
N GLY A 57 -8.50 1.96 -10.11
CA GLY A 57 -9.18 1.12 -11.10
C GLY A 57 -8.24 0.29 -11.98
N SER A 58 -6.93 0.33 -11.79
CA SER A 58 -5.95 -0.44 -12.54
C SER A 58 -4.90 -1.07 -11.64
N ALA A 59 -4.33 -2.19 -12.07
CA ALA A 59 -3.25 -2.85 -11.34
C ALA A 59 -1.99 -1.96 -11.25
N ARG A 60 -1.27 -2.04 -10.14
CA ARG A 60 -0.04 -1.28 -9.87
C ARG A 60 1.13 -2.21 -9.62
N ALA A 61 2.28 -1.87 -10.20
CA ALA A 61 3.54 -2.51 -9.88
C ALA A 61 4.02 -2.06 -8.50
N LEU A 62 4.46 -3.02 -7.67
CA LEU A 62 5.01 -2.77 -6.34
C LEU A 62 6.52 -3.10 -6.28
N GLY A 63 7.12 -3.58 -7.37
CA GLY A 63 8.54 -3.97 -7.37
C GLY A 63 9.45 -2.87 -6.84
N GLY A 64 10.24 -3.19 -5.81
CA GLY A 64 11.14 -2.25 -5.15
C GLY A 64 10.47 -1.26 -4.18
N TRP A 65 9.16 -1.31 -4.00
CA TRP A 65 8.49 -0.57 -2.93
C TRP A 65 8.90 -1.12 -1.57
N ARG A 66 8.79 -0.30 -0.54
CA ARG A 66 9.24 -0.65 0.81
C ARG A 66 8.21 -0.28 1.86
N ILE A 67 8.09 -1.14 2.88
CA ILE A 67 7.41 -0.81 4.14
C ILE A 67 8.50 -0.73 5.21
N ARG A 68 8.46 0.32 6.02
CA ARG A 68 9.43 0.55 7.09
C ARG A 68 8.71 0.93 8.38
N ASP A 69 9.15 0.35 9.51
CA ASP A 69 8.77 0.76 10.86
C ASP A 69 9.67 1.89 11.40
N VAL A 70 9.44 2.31 12.66
CA VAL A 70 10.27 3.32 13.34
C VAL A 70 11.66 2.78 13.66
N ALA A 71 11.77 1.50 14.04
CA ALA A 71 13.04 0.87 14.42
C ALA A 71 14.00 0.67 13.25
N GLY A 72 13.51 0.75 12.02
CA GLY A 72 14.33 0.65 10.83
C GLY A 72 14.26 -0.72 10.14
N HIS A 73 13.34 -1.59 10.55
CA HIS A 73 13.05 -2.80 9.78
C HIS A 73 12.45 -2.42 8.43
N VAL A 74 12.88 -3.10 7.37
CA VAL A 74 12.43 -2.79 6.00
C VAL A 74 11.97 -4.06 5.31
N TYR A 75 10.73 -4.06 4.83
CA TYR A 75 10.25 -5.02 3.86
C TYR A 75 10.37 -4.44 2.45
N VAL A 76 10.92 -5.21 1.51
CA VAL A 76 11.05 -4.81 0.10
C VAL A 76 10.23 -5.75 -0.77
N PHE A 77 9.30 -5.19 -1.55
CA PHE A 77 8.53 -5.96 -2.52
C PHE A 77 9.42 -6.47 -3.65
N ALA A 78 9.30 -7.76 -3.98
CA ALA A 78 10.04 -8.37 -5.07
C ALA A 78 9.81 -7.66 -6.41
N PRO A 79 10.75 -7.70 -7.37
CA PRO A 79 10.65 -6.96 -8.64
C PRO A 79 9.36 -7.21 -9.42
N ALA A 80 8.83 -8.44 -9.38
CA ALA A 80 7.59 -8.81 -10.08
C ALA A 80 6.31 -8.58 -9.28
N ALA A 81 6.40 -8.03 -8.04
CA ALA A 81 5.24 -7.81 -7.20
C ALA A 81 4.27 -6.81 -7.83
N ARG A 82 2.98 -7.14 -7.77
CA ARG A 82 1.87 -6.30 -8.27
C ARG A 82 0.70 -6.37 -7.30
N ILE A 83 -0.15 -5.36 -7.37
CA ILE A 83 -1.43 -5.33 -6.66
C ILE A 83 -2.53 -4.96 -7.65
N GLY A 84 -3.52 -5.84 -7.80
CA GLY A 84 -4.65 -5.62 -8.72
C GLY A 84 -5.53 -4.44 -8.30
N ALA A 85 -6.35 -3.95 -9.24
CA ALA A 85 -7.34 -2.89 -8.97
C ALA A 85 -8.28 -3.29 -7.83
N GLY A 86 -8.43 -2.44 -6.82
CA GLY A 86 -9.27 -2.68 -5.66
C GLY A 86 -8.80 -3.82 -4.73
N LYS A 87 -7.68 -4.47 -5.03
CA LYS A 87 -7.17 -5.62 -4.25
C LYS A 87 -6.33 -5.16 -3.06
N THR A 88 -6.15 -6.10 -2.14
CA THR A 88 -5.28 -5.94 -0.96
C THR A 88 -4.10 -6.89 -1.03
N VAL A 89 -3.00 -6.49 -0.39
CA VAL A 89 -1.85 -7.34 -0.09
C VAL A 89 -1.57 -7.23 1.41
N THR A 90 -1.44 -8.39 2.06
CA THR A 90 -1.07 -8.49 3.47
C THR A 90 0.38 -8.97 3.56
N VAL A 91 1.21 -8.27 4.33
CA VAL A 91 2.59 -8.65 4.62
C VAL A 91 2.64 -9.13 6.05
N HIS A 92 2.88 -10.42 6.23
CA HIS A 92 3.02 -11.09 7.53
C HIS A 92 4.46 -10.97 8.02
N THR A 93 4.63 -10.88 9.34
CA THR A 93 5.96 -10.73 9.95
C THR A 93 6.81 -11.98 9.82
N GLY A 94 6.25 -13.16 10.02
CA GLY A 94 6.98 -14.43 9.97
C GLY A 94 7.25 -14.96 8.57
N ARG A 95 7.33 -16.28 8.47
CA ARG A 95 7.71 -17.01 7.24
C ARG A 95 6.52 -17.72 6.61
N GLY A 96 6.52 -17.81 5.27
CA GLY A 96 5.52 -18.51 4.48
C GLY A 96 5.83 -18.43 2.99
N THR A 97 4.91 -18.93 2.18
CA THR A 97 5.00 -18.90 0.71
C THR A 97 4.26 -17.67 0.19
N ASN A 98 4.97 -16.82 -0.54
CA ASN A 98 4.38 -15.63 -1.16
C ASN A 98 3.33 -16.00 -2.20
N THR A 99 2.17 -15.32 -2.13
CA THR A 99 1.10 -15.38 -3.12
C THR A 99 0.80 -13.97 -3.65
N ALA A 100 -0.20 -13.81 -4.51
CA ALA A 100 -0.64 -12.48 -4.95
C ALA A 100 -1.12 -11.62 -3.77
N ALA A 101 -1.86 -12.22 -2.81
CA ALA A 101 -2.50 -11.52 -1.69
C ALA A 101 -1.70 -11.53 -0.39
N HIS A 102 -0.77 -12.47 -0.22
CA HIS A 102 0.02 -12.66 1.00
C HIS A 102 1.51 -12.64 0.71
N LYS A 103 2.23 -11.87 1.51
CA LYS A 103 3.68 -11.75 1.51
C LYS A 103 4.21 -12.00 2.92
N TYR A 104 5.48 -12.34 3.03
CA TYR A 104 6.11 -12.68 4.29
C TYR A 104 7.41 -11.91 4.44
N TRP A 105 7.53 -11.16 5.55
CA TRP A 105 8.75 -10.41 5.90
C TRP A 105 9.93 -11.35 6.15
N ARG A 106 9.61 -12.54 6.68
CA ARG A 106 10.57 -13.55 7.10
C ARG A 106 11.45 -13.10 8.27
N SER A 107 10.90 -12.25 9.10
CA SER A 107 11.55 -11.85 10.35
C SER A 107 11.60 -13.01 11.34
N GLU A 108 12.59 -12.97 12.22
CA GLU A 108 12.72 -13.91 13.35
C GLU A 108 12.19 -13.31 14.65
N GLY A 109 11.75 -12.05 14.62
CA GLY A 109 11.14 -11.33 15.73
C GLY A 109 9.96 -10.48 15.26
N TYR A 110 9.20 -9.96 16.21
CA TYR A 110 8.11 -9.04 15.95
C TYR A 110 8.65 -7.72 15.35
N ILE A 111 7.87 -7.13 14.45
CA ILE A 111 8.18 -5.86 13.77
C ILE A 111 7.39 -4.72 14.41
N TRP A 112 6.08 -4.93 14.58
CA TRP A 112 5.17 -3.88 15.03
C TRP A 112 5.08 -3.85 16.55
N ASN A 113 5.54 -2.75 17.18
CA ASN A 113 5.56 -2.62 18.63
C ASN A 113 4.14 -2.53 19.19
N ASN A 114 3.87 -3.28 20.28
CA ASN A 114 2.56 -3.29 20.95
C ASN A 114 2.20 -1.94 21.60
N ASP A 115 3.18 -1.13 21.97
CA ASP A 115 3.01 0.18 22.64
C ASP A 115 2.90 1.34 21.67
N GLY A 116 3.09 1.11 20.37
CA GLY A 116 2.99 2.12 19.32
C GLY A 116 4.11 2.04 18.30
N ASP A 117 3.76 2.33 17.06
CA ASP A 117 4.69 2.34 15.94
C ASP A 117 4.18 3.23 14.80
N THR A 118 5.00 3.39 13.76
CA THR A 118 4.65 4.10 12.54
C THR A 118 5.13 3.33 11.32
N ALA A 119 4.18 2.85 10.53
CA ALA A 119 4.45 2.27 9.23
C ALA A 119 4.56 3.36 8.16
N ARG A 120 5.63 3.32 7.37
CA ARG A 120 5.81 4.16 6.18
C ARG A 120 5.89 3.30 4.94
N LEU A 121 4.94 3.51 4.04
CA LEU A 121 4.97 2.92 2.70
C LEU A 121 5.73 3.88 1.77
N ARG A 122 6.76 3.38 1.10
CA ARG A 122 7.57 4.13 0.15
C ARG A 122 7.54 3.48 -1.23
N ASN A 123 7.53 4.28 -2.28
CA ASN A 123 7.67 3.79 -3.65
C ASN A 123 9.14 3.40 -3.96
N LYS A 124 9.38 2.89 -5.16
CA LYS A 124 10.72 2.47 -5.62
C LYS A 124 11.74 3.62 -5.57
N ALA A 125 11.31 4.85 -5.85
CA ALA A 125 12.16 6.05 -5.78
C ALA A 125 12.48 6.49 -4.34
N GLY A 126 11.82 5.90 -3.32
CA GLY A 126 12.01 6.22 -1.91
C GLY A 126 11.06 7.30 -1.37
N SER A 127 10.17 7.85 -2.19
CA SER A 127 9.16 8.82 -1.76
C SER A 127 8.11 8.16 -0.87
N VAL A 128 7.70 8.83 0.20
CA VAL A 128 6.62 8.36 1.07
C VAL A 128 5.29 8.47 0.33
N VAL A 129 4.57 7.35 0.26
CA VAL A 129 3.27 7.23 -0.41
C VAL A 129 2.14 7.29 0.61
N ASP A 130 2.33 6.64 1.77
CA ASP A 130 1.35 6.61 2.85
C ASP A 130 2.03 6.35 4.20
N VAL A 131 1.36 6.76 5.28
CA VAL A 131 1.84 6.61 6.66
C VAL A 131 0.67 6.18 7.53
N CYS A 132 0.90 5.24 8.43
CA CYS A 132 -0.03 4.86 9.47
C CYS A 132 0.69 4.76 10.81
N SER A 133 0.19 5.48 11.81
CA SER A 133 0.74 5.48 13.17
C SER A 133 -0.32 5.04 14.17
N TYR A 134 0.10 4.40 15.25
CA TYR A 134 -0.76 4.01 16.37
C TYR A 134 -0.01 4.14 17.69
N SER A 135 -0.74 4.18 18.79
CA SER A 135 -0.22 4.38 20.16
C SER A 135 -0.42 3.18 21.07
N GLY A 136 -0.65 1.99 20.55
CA GLY A 136 -0.68 0.76 21.32
C GLY A 136 -2.01 0.42 22.00
N ALA A 137 -3.09 1.15 21.73
CA ALA A 137 -4.41 0.78 22.23
C ALA A 137 -5.03 -0.35 21.40
N GLY A 138 -5.39 -1.47 22.04
CA GLY A 138 -5.94 -2.66 21.38
C GLY A 138 -4.88 -3.54 20.74
N SER A 139 -5.26 -4.35 19.74
CA SER A 139 -4.38 -5.29 19.04
C SER A 139 -4.17 -4.94 17.57
N ALA A 140 -4.93 -3.99 17.05
CA ALA A 140 -4.87 -3.56 15.65
C ALA A 140 -5.33 -2.12 15.46
N VAL A 141 -4.88 -1.49 14.41
CA VAL A 141 -5.31 -0.17 13.97
C VAL A 141 -5.82 -0.21 12.53
N SER A 142 -6.90 0.49 12.27
CA SER A 142 -7.36 0.82 10.92
C SER A 142 -6.75 2.16 10.51
N CYS A 143 -6.22 2.22 9.33
CA CYS A 143 -5.61 3.39 8.72
C CYS A 143 -6.55 3.96 7.62
#